data_58ed13a903fcd08cef9f484c14c61247
#
_entry.id   58ed13a903fcd08cef9f484c14c61247
#
_cell.length_a   1.000
_cell.length_b   1.000
_cell.length_c   1.000
_cell.angle_alpha   90.00
_cell.angle_beta   90.00
_cell.angle_gamma   90.00
#
_symmetry.space_group_name_H-M   'P 1'
#
loop_
_entity.id
_entity.type
_entity.pdbx_description
1 polymer ?
#
loop_
_entity_poly.entity_id
_entity_poly.type
_entity_poly.pdbx_seq_one_letter_code
_entity_poly.pdbx_strand_id
1 'polypeptide(L)'
;MTVWYKPDSSWKTAKVHYQANGKWTGSAQRMTLYRNGWYRYTIPDTAGGQVRMAFTDGGSVWDNNGGQGKDYRVSGSVVSVSGGKVSYSAPSFDESPMTVWYKPDSSWKTAKVNYQANGKWSGGAQQMEASCG
;
A
#
# COMPACT_ATOMS: atom_id res chain seq x y z
N MET A 1 2.08 -13.51 -0.46
CA MET A 1 1.18 -12.56 0.23
C MET A 1 1.86 -11.21 0.32
N THR A 2 1.19 -10.15 -0.09
CA THR A 2 1.67 -8.78 0.09
C THR A 2 1.03 -8.19 1.34
N VAL A 3 1.85 -7.73 2.27
CA VAL A 3 1.41 -7.18 3.54
C VAL A 3 1.63 -5.68 3.53
N TRP A 4 0.56 -4.95 3.83
CA TRP A 4 0.58 -3.51 4.01
C TRP A 4 0.31 -3.19 5.47
N TYR A 5 1.11 -2.31 6.04
CA TYR A 5 0.94 -1.93 7.44
C TYR A 5 1.12 -0.43 7.62
N LYS A 6 0.16 0.19 8.29
CA LYS A 6 0.25 1.61 8.65
C LYS A 6 0.34 1.72 10.17
N PRO A 7 1.55 1.93 10.72
CA PRO A 7 1.71 2.11 12.16
C PRO A 7 1.30 3.50 12.61
N ASP A 8 1.33 3.69 13.92
CA ASP A 8 1.24 5.01 14.53
C ASP A 8 2.31 5.92 13.94
N SER A 9 1.98 7.21 13.81
CA SER A 9 2.88 8.19 13.20
C SER A 9 4.19 8.40 13.94
N SER A 10 4.29 7.93 15.19
CA SER A 10 5.53 7.99 15.95
C SER A 10 6.56 6.96 15.51
N TRP A 11 6.16 5.95 14.75
CA TRP A 11 7.08 4.90 14.30
C TRP A 11 7.93 5.42 13.14
N LYS A 12 9.23 5.27 13.26
CA LYS A 12 10.19 5.65 12.20
C LYS A 12 10.51 4.49 11.27
N THR A 13 10.27 3.27 11.71
CA THR A 13 10.45 2.05 10.93
C THR A 13 9.35 1.09 11.28
N ALA A 14 9.08 0.14 10.40
CA ALA A 14 8.17 -0.96 10.69
C ALA A 14 8.80 -2.27 10.27
N LYS A 15 8.62 -3.28 11.11
CA LYS A 15 9.05 -4.64 10.84
C LYS A 15 7.89 -5.59 11.08
N VAL A 16 7.86 -6.67 10.33
CA VAL A 16 6.87 -7.72 10.49
C VAL A 16 7.53 -9.01 10.96
N HIS A 17 7.00 -9.58 12.02
CA HIS A 17 7.37 -10.90 12.50
C HIS A 17 6.22 -11.82 12.19
N TYR A 18 6.46 -12.89 11.43
CA TYR A 18 5.37 -13.72 10.94
C TYR A 18 5.68 -15.20 10.98
N GLN A 19 4.60 -15.98 11.04
CA GLN A 19 4.63 -17.44 10.90
C GLN A 19 3.91 -17.81 9.60
N ALA A 20 4.62 -18.48 8.71
CA ALA A 20 4.08 -19.01 7.48
C ALA A 20 4.57 -20.44 7.32
N ASN A 21 3.71 -21.31 6.80
CA ASN A 21 4.05 -22.72 6.62
C ASN A 21 4.57 -23.37 7.91
N GLY A 22 3.98 -22.98 9.05
CA GLY A 22 4.34 -23.55 10.35
C GLY A 22 5.63 -23.04 10.97
N LYS A 23 6.28 -22.04 10.36
CA LYS A 23 7.56 -21.54 10.86
C LYS A 23 7.49 -20.03 11.07
N TRP A 24 7.97 -19.59 12.24
CA TRP A 24 8.17 -18.18 12.50
C TRP A 24 9.48 -17.67 11.89
N THR A 25 9.50 -16.41 11.46
CA THR A 25 10.77 -15.78 11.10
C THR A 25 11.69 -15.77 12.30
N GLY A 26 13.00 -15.95 12.07
CA GLY A 26 13.96 -15.91 13.16
C GLY A 26 14.03 -14.55 13.85
N SER A 27 13.73 -13.51 13.09
CA SER A 27 13.66 -12.12 13.58
C SER A 27 12.60 -11.37 12.78
N ALA A 28 12.18 -10.22 13.30
CA ALA A 28 11.25 -9.37 12.58
C ALA A 28 11.91 -8.84 11.30
N GLN A 29 11.19 -8.90 10.19
CA GLN A 29 11.67 -8.53 8.87
C GLN A 29 11.33 -7.06 8.59
N ARG A 30 12.29 -6.32 8.07
CA ARG A 30 12.11 -4.90 7.77
C ARG A 30 11.13 -4.71 6.63
N MET A 31 10.13 -3.87 6.85
CA MET A 31 9.19 -3.46 5.82
C MET A 31 9.70 -2.21 5.10
N THR A 32 9.31 -2.04 3.86
CA THR A 32 9.71 -0.90 3.05
C THR A 32 8.64 0.19 3.14
N LEU A 33 9.04 1.40 3.49
CA LEU A 33 8.13 2.54 3.45
C LEU A 33 7.73 2.82 2.01
N TYR A 34 6.43 2.89 1.77
CA TYR A 34 5.90 3.14 0.43
C TYR A 34 5.43 4.59 0.29
N ARG A 35 4.26 4.92 0.83
CA ARG A 35 3.76 6.31 0.86
C ARG A 35 2.65 6.45 1.91
N ASN A 36 2.41 7.68 2.34
CA ASN A 36 1.34 8.03 3.28
C ASN A 36 1.41 7.24 4.59
N GLY A 37 2.61 6.90 5.03
CA GLY A 37 2.81 6.14 6.26
C GLY A 37 2.57 4.65 6.13
N TRP A 38 2.30 4.15 4.93
CA TRP A 38 2.15 2.72 4.68
C TRP A 38 3.48 2.07 4.40
N TYR A 39 3.71 0.92 5.03
CA TYR A 39 4.86 0.04 4.79
C TYR A 39 4.39 -1.21 4.07
N ARG A 40 5.28 -1.82 3.31
CA ARG A 40 4.97 -3.00 2.50
C ARG A 40 6.04 -4.07 2.68
N TYR A 41 5.62 -5.32 2.72
CA TYR A 41 6.48 -6.48 2.73
C TYR A 41 5.82 -7.62 1.96
N THR A 42 6.60 -8.37 1.18
CA THR A 42 6.08 -9.52 0.45
C THR A 42 6.56 -10.80 1.12
N ILE A 43 5.60 -11.62 1.55
CA ILE A 43 5.88 -12.94 2.12
C ILE A 43 5.78 -13.94 0.96
N PRO A 44 6.87 -14.67 0.63
CA PRO A 44 6.83 -15.63 -0.46
C PRO A 44 6.12 -16.93 -0.05
N ASP A 45 5.63 -17.65 -1.03
CA ASP A 45 5.19 -19.06 -0.92
C ASP A 45 4.22 -19.36 0.21
N THR A 46 3.23 -18.49 0.42
CA THR A 46 2.19 -18.75 1.42
C THR A 46 1.17 -19.79 0.94
N ALA A 47 1.08 -20.03 -0.36
CA ALA A 47 0.17 -20.99 -0.98
C ALA A 47 -1.29 -20.84 -0.50
N GLY A 48 -1.72 -19.61 -0.18
CA GLY A 48 -3.07 -19.36 0.31
C GLY A 48 -3.29 -19.78 1.75
N GLY A 49 -2.28 -20.25 2.45
CA GLY A 49 -2.37 -20.65 3.84
C GLY A 49 -2.49 -19.48 4.80
N GLN A 50 -2.90 -19.78 6.04
CA GLN A 50 -2.99 -18.77 7.08
C GLN A 50 -1.61 -18.33 7.54
N VAL A 51 -1.44 -17.03 7.71
CA VAL A 51 -0.23 -16.41 8.23
C VAL A 51 -0.59 -15.69 9.52
N ARG A 52 0.22 -15.90 10.56
CA ARG A 52 0.15 -15.11 11.79
C ARG A 52 1.23 -14.05 11.74
N MET A 53 0.90 -12.83 12.15
CA MET A 53 1.90 -11.76 12.13
C MET A 53 1.67 -10.74 13.24
N ALA A 54 2.77 -10.13 13.64
CA ALA A 54 2.80 -9.00 14.54
C ALA A 54 3.77 -7.99 13.97
N PHE A 55 3.60 -6.74 14.34
CA PHE A 55 4.42 -5.65 13.83
C PHE A 55 5.17 -4.98 14.98
N THR A 56 6.35 -4.46 14.66
CA THR A 56 7.17 -3.77 15.66
C THR A 56 7.85 -2.55 15.00
N ASP A 57 8.15 -1.57 15.86
CA ASP A 57 8.94 -0.40 15.43
C ASP A 57 10.46 -0.71 15.38
N GLY A 58 10.83 -1.94 15.68
CA GLY A 58 12.24 -2.35 15.76
C GLY A 58 12.82 -2.22 17.16
N GLY A 59 12.09 -1.63 18.09
CA GLY A 59 12.47 -1.51 19.48
C GLY A 59 11.55 -2.33 20.39
N SER A 60 11.04 -1.70 21.43
CA SER A 60 10.22 -2.38 22.43
C SER A 60 8.72 -2.34 22.14
N VAL A 61 8.30 -1.60 21.14
CA VAL A 61 6.87 -1.44 20.83
C VAL A 61 6.43 -2.51 19.83
N TRP A 62 5.33 -3.19 20.17
CA TRP A 62 4.75 -4.23 19.35
C TRP A 62 3.28 -3.98 19.11
N ASP A 63 2.82 -4.23 17.90
CA ASP A 63 1.41 -4.31 17.57
C ASP A 63 1.09 -5.78 17.25
N ASN A 64 0.53 -6.46 18.24
CA ASN A 64 0.14 -7.87 18.14
C ASN A 64 -1.36 -8.06 18.29
N ASN A 65 -2.13 -7.12 17.79
CA ASN A 65 -3.60 -7.16 17.79
C ASN A 65 -4.20 -7.15 19.22
N GLY A 66 -3.60 -6.37 20.09
CA GLY A 66 -4.17 -6.13 21.42
C GLY A 66 -3.66 -7.04 22.53
N GLY A 67 -2.66 -7.88 22.26
CA GLY A 67 -2.07 -8.66 23.35
C GLY A 67 -1.26 -9.86 22.91
N GLN A 68 -0.51 -10.37 23.84
CA GLN A 68 0.36 -11.51 23.64
C GLN A 68 -0.47 -12.74 23.21
N GLY A 69 -0.04 -13.40 22.16
CA GLY A 69 -0.71 -14.59 21.64
C GLY A 69 -1.90 -14.31 20.73
N LYS A 70 -2.34 -13.07 20.60
CA LYS A 70 -3.45 -12.72 19.70
C LYS A 70 -3.01 -12.64 18.26
N ASP A 71 -2.03 -11.84 17.96
CA ASP A 71 -1.47 -11.65 16.62
C ASP A 71 -2.54 -11.41 15.54
N TYR A 72 -2.13 -10.96 14.39
CA TYR A 72 -3.01 -10.88 13.24
C TYR A 72 -2.97 -12.21 12.48
N ARG A 73 -4.12 -12.82 12.26
CA ARG A 73 -4.24 -14.08 11.53
C ARG A 73 -4.94 -13.80 10.21
N VAL A 74 -4.21 -13.95 9.13
CA VAL A 74 -4.66 -13.52 7.81
C VAL A 74 -4.35 -14.59 6.77
N SER A 75 -5.03 -14.50 5.63
CA SER A 75 -4.82 -15.40 4.51
C SER A 75 -5.05 -14.65 3.21
N GLY A 76 -4.71 -15.26 2.09
CA GLY A 76 -4.92 -14.66 0.77
C GLY A 76 -3.66 -14.03 0.21
N SER A 77 -3.82 -13.28 -0.89
CA SER A 77 -2.69 -12.71 -1.62
C SER A 77 -2.31 -11.31 -1.14
N VAL A 78 -3.25 -10.58 -0.54
CA VAL A 78 -3.06 -9.20 -0.10
C VAL A 78 -3.75 -9.00 1.24
N VAL A 79 -3.07 -8.31 2.14
CA VAL A 79 -3.65 -7.90 3.42
C VAL A 79 -3.15 -6.51 3.78
N SER A 80 -3.99 -5.70 4.38
CA SER A 80 -3.59 -4.42 4.96
C SER A 80 -4.07 -4.34 6.40
N VAL A 81 -3.23 -3.75 7.26
CA VAL A 81 -3.50 -3.61 8.69
C VAL A 81 -3.24 -2.17 9.09
N SER A 82 -4.20 -1.56 9.74
CA SER A 82 -4.10 -0.20 10.25
C SER A 82 -5.05 0.00 11.42
N GLY A 83 -4.54 0.56 12.53
CA GLY A 83 -5.36 0.85 13.70
C GLY A 83 -6.08 -0.37 14.27
N GLY A 84 -5.47 -1.55 14.19
CA GLY A 84 -6.05 -2.80 14.65
C GLY A 84 -7.08 -3.40 13.70
N LYS A 85 -7.27 -2.83 12.52
CA LYS A 85 -8.24 -3.31 11.53
C LYS A 85 -7.53 -3.99 10.37
N VAL A 86 -8.07 -5.13 9.95
CA VAL A 86 -7.55 -5.92 8.83
C VAL A 86 -8.47 -5.77 7.63
N SER A 87 -7.86 -5.56 6.47
CA SER A 87 -8.55 -5.55 5.19
C SER A 87 -7.80 -6.46 4.22
N TYR A 88 -8.51 -7.05 3.28
CA TYR A 88 -7.93 -7.97 2.30
C TYR A 88 -7.78 -7.29 0.93
N SER A 89 -7.38 -6.04 0.95
CA SER A 89 -7.11 -5.25 -0.26
C SER A 89 -5.94 -4.32 0.00
N ALA A 90 -5.28 -3.89 -1.08
CA ALA A 90 -4.25 -2.87 -0.97
C ALA A 90 -4.89 -1.55 -0.52
N PRO A 91 -4.16 -0.74 0.28
CA PRO A 91 -4.69 0.55 0.69
C PRO A 91 -4.92 1.46 -0.52
N SER A 92 -5.96 2.28 -0.42
CA SER A 92 -6.20 3.34 -1.39
C SER A 92 -5.33 4.53 -1.04
N PHE A 93 -4.55 4.99 -1.99
CA PHE A 93 -3.79 6.21 -1.81
C PHE A 93 -4.59 7.36 -2.40
N ASP A 94 -4.83 8.40 -1.58
CA ASP A 94 -5.42 9.63 -2.07
C ASP A 94 -4.39 10.30 -2.94
N GLU A 95 -4.48 10.02 -4.22
CA GLU A 95 -3.63 10.69 -5.19
C GLU A 95 -4.22 12.07 -5.42
N SER A 96 -3.39 13.10 -5.20
CA SER A 96 -3.73 14.43 -5.67
C SER A 96 -3.98 14.34 -7.18
N PRO A 97 -5.01 15.02 -7.72
CA PRO A 97 -5.24 14.99 -9.15
C PRO A 97 -3.97 15.34 -9.91
N MET A 98 -3.60 14.49 -10.86
CA MET A 98 -2.44 14.76 -11.68
C MET A 98 -2.76 15.92 -12.62
N THR A 99 -1.94 16.96 -12.57
CA THR A 99 -2.07 18.08 -13.51
C THR A 99 -1.22 17.76 -14.73
N VAL A 100 -1.87 17.69 -15.89
CA VAL A 100 -1.21 17.43 -17.16
C VAL A 100 -1.17 18.72 -17.96
N TRP A 101 0.04 19.15 -18.30
CA TRP A 101 0.26 20.32 -19.14
C TRP A 101 0.67 19.84 -20.53
N TYR A 102 0.02 20.38 -21.56
CA TYR A 102 0.34 20.04 -22.93
C TYR A 102 0.27 21.29 -23.79
N LYS A 103 1.34 21.54 -24.53
CA LYS A 103 1.38 22.65 -25.49
C LYS A 103 1.32 22.07 -26.89
N PRO A 104 0.16 22.09 -27.53
CA PRO A 104 0.04 21.56 -28.88
C PRO A 104 0.67 22.49 -29.92
N ASP A 105 0.80 21.98 -31.13
CA ASP A 105 1.17 22.80 -32.27
C ASP A 105 0.19 23.98 -32.42
N SER A 106 0.68 25.11 -32.87
CA SER A 106 -0.13 26.33 -32.97
C SER A 106 -1.32 26.19 -33.92
N SER A 107 -1.32 25.18 -34.78
CA SER A 107 -2.46 24.88 -35.66
C SER A 107 -3.63 24.22 -34.93
N TRP A 108 -3.42 23.70 -33.73
CA TRP A 108 -4.47 23.04 -32.96
C TRP A 108 -5.35 24.08 -32.29
N LYS A 109 -6.66 23.98 -32.52
CA LYS A 109 -7.65 24.84 -31.88
C LYS A 109 -8.08 24.31 -30.53
N THR A 110 -8.02 23.01 -30.35
CA THR A 110 -8.31 22.35 -29.10
C THR A 110 -7.30 21.22 -28.86
N ALA A 111 -7.07 20.89 -27.61
CA ALA A 111 -6.27 19.74 -27.23
C ALA A 111 -7.08 18.85 -26.30
N LYS A 112 -6.97 17.55 -26.50
CA LYS A 112 -7.61 16.56 -25.64
C LYS A 112 -6.59 15.55 -25.19
N VAL A 113 -6.79 15.00 -24.01
CA VAL A 113 -5.93 13.96 -23.46
C VAL A 113 -6.76 12.69 -23.24
N ASN A 114 -6.26 11.56 -23.74
CA ASN A 114 -6.79 10.26 -23.43
C ASN A 114 -5.79 9.59 -22.50
N TYR A 115 -6.24 9.19 -21.30
CA TYR A 115 -5.34 8.72 -20.26
C TYR A 115 -5.89 7.48 -19.58
N GLN A 116 -4.97 6.70 -19.00
CA GLN A 116 -5.31 5.59 -18.13
C GLN A 116 -4.89 5.93 -16.70
N ALA A 117 -5.84 5.87 -15.79
CA ALA A 117 -5.59 6.06 -14.38
C ALA A 117 -6.28 4.94 -13.61
N ASN A 118 -5.58 4.40 -12.61
CA ASN A 118 -6.11 3.30 -11.79
C ASN A 118 -6.57 2.11 -12.65
N GLY A 119 -5.85 1.80 -13.73
CA GLY A 119 -6.18 0.70 -14.62
C GLY A 119 -7.33 0.96 -15.58
N LYS A 120 -7.87 2.18 -15.64
CA LYS A 120 -8.98 2.52 -16.52
C LYS A 120 -8.61 3.68 -17.43
N TRP A 121 -8.93 3.53 -18.71
CA TRP A 121 -8.84 4.64 -19.66
C TRP A 121 -10.01 5.60 -19.44
N SER A 122 -9.77 6.89 -19.66
CA SER A 122 -10.87 7.85 -19.72
C SER A 122 -11.84 7.41 -20.82
N GLY A 123 -13.15 7.58 -20.62
CA GLY A 123 -14.16 7.10 -21.55
C GLY A 123 -14.08 7.72 -22.95
N GLY A 124 -13.21 8.66 -23.14
CA GLY A 124 -12.88 9.34 -24.39
C GLY A 124 -11.84 10.37 -24.09
N ALA A 125 -11.23 10.97 -25.12
CA ALA A 125 -10.24 12.01 -24.87
C ALA A 125 -10.92 13.19 -24.17
N GLN A 126 -10.32 13.63 -23.08
CA GLN A 126 -10.84 14.74 -22.28
C GLN A 126 -10.29 16.07 -22.80
N GLN A 127 -11.17 17.06 -22.91
CA GLN A 127 -10.76 18.38 -23.37
C GLN A 127 -9.88 19.06 -22.34
N MET A 128 -8.76 19.59 -22.79
CA MET A 128 -7.85 20.34 -21.94
C MET A 128 -8.17 21.83 -22.04
N GLU A 129 -7.96 22.54 -20.93
CA GLU A 129 -8.10 23.99 -20.93
C GLU A 129 -6.81 24.62 -21.45
N ALA A 130 -6.95 25.66 -22.26
CA ALA A 130 -5.81 26.43 -22.70
C ALA A 130 -5.29 27.28 -21.54
N SER A 131 -3.99 27.20 -21.29
CA SER A 131 -3.33 28.00 -20.30
C SER A 131 -2.53 29.10 -20.97
N CYS A 132 -2.70 30.34 -20.49
CA CYS A 132 -1.95 31.48 -20.98
C CYS A 132 -0.58 31.53 -20.31
N GLY A 133 0.45 31.29 -21.06
CA GLY A 133 1.80 31.39 -20.53
C GLY A 133 2.69 30.23 -20.80
#